data_84869b05b7b26e0f9c728ea58535e8dc
#
_entry.id   84869b05b7b26e0f9c728ea58535e8dc
#
_cell.length_a   1.000
_cell.length_b   1.000
_cell.length_c   1.000
_cell.angle_alpha   90.00
_cell.angle_beta   90.00
_cell.angle_gamma   90.00
#
_symmetry.space_group_name_H-M   'P 1'
#
loop_
_entity.id
_entity.type
_entity.pdbx_description
1 polymer ?
#
loop_
_entity_poly.entity_id
_entity_poly.type
_entity_poly.pdbx_seq_one_letter_code
_entity_poly.pdbx_strand_id
1 'polypeptide(L)'
;MSTHVEQEVQRLVSELEAAKKELDVFSYSVSHDLRAPLRAVDGFSRILVEDYADRLDEDGRRMLGVIRAEAQRMGHLIDALLVFSRLGRQAIELEAIDMHELAQTVFDELAGREPERKLRLDLRPLPAACGTRAMIRQVWENLLGNAIKFTKGREVGEIEIGALEGEDGVPVYYIKDNGAGFDLRLAEKLFGIFQRFHSEEEFPGIGLGLAVVQRILHRHGGSIRAEAEVDRGATFYFTLPNPTP
;
A
#
# COMPACT_ATOMS: atom_id res chain seq x y z
N MET A 1 1.41 -11.91 43.94
CA MET A 1 0.78 -12.34 42.67
C MET A 1 1.02 -11.38 41.53
N SER A 2 1.07 -10.04 41.74
CA SER A 2 1.29 -9.01 40.69
C SER A 2 2.65 -9.17 40.00
N THR A 3 3.73 -9.31 40.73
CA THR A 3 5.12 -9.40 40.21
C THR A 3 5.39 -10.60 39.29
N HIS A 4 4.76 -11.73 39.51
CA HIS A 4 4.94 -12.91 38.65
C HIS A 4 4.23 -12.75 37.31
N VAL A 5 3.05 -12.15 37.30
CA VAL A 5 2.30 -11.84 36.06
C VAL A 5 3.06 -10.77 35.25
N GLU A 6 3.61 -9.75 35.89
CA GLU A 6 4.41 -8.71 35.25
C GLU A 6 5.69 -9.30 34.61
N GLN A 7 6.38 -10.20 35.30
CA GLN A 7 7.56 -10.88 34.77
C GLN A 7 7.22 -11.77 33.57
N GLU A 8 6.10 -12.49 33.62
CA GLU A 8 5.66 -13.35 32.51
C GLU A 8 5.26 -12.52 31.28
N VAL A 9 4.52 -11.40 31.48
CA VAL A 9 4.20 -10.47 30.41
C VAL A 9 5.47 -9.89 29.77
N GLN A 10 6.44 -9.46 30.58
CA GLN A 10 7.71 -8.93 30.09
C GLN A 10 8.48 -9.98 29.27
N ARG A 11 8.48 -11.24 29.71
CA ARG A 11 9.11 -12.35 28.99
C ARG A 11 8.43 -12.57 27.63
N LEU A 12 7.11 -12.66 27.60
CA LEU A 12 6.33 -12.86 26.38
C LEU A 12 6.50 -11.71 25.39
N VAL A 13 6.53 -10.47 25.87
CA VAL A 13 6.81 -9.29 25.04
C VAL A 13 8.21 -9.40 24.42
N SER A 14 9.22 -9.75 25.21
CA SER A 14 10.60 -9.91 24.72
C SER A 14 10.73 -11.04 23.69
N GLU A 15 10.05 -12.18 23.91
CA GLU A 15 10.02 -13.29 22.96
C GLU A 15 9.32 -12.90 21.65
N LEU A 16 8.23 -12.16 21.74
CA LEU A 16 7.49 -11.64 20.57
C LEU A 16 8.35 -10.65 19.76
N GLU A 17 9.05 -9.76 20.43
CA GLU A 17 9.96 -8.80 19.77
C GLU A 17 11.13 -9.51 19.09
N ALA A 18 11.71 -10.53 19.75
CA ALA A 18 12.78 -11.34 19.17
C ALA A 18 12.30 -12.10 17.92
N ALA A 19 11.16 -12.77 18.00
CA ALA A 19 10.57 -13.50 16.87
C ALA A 19 10.22 -12.56 15.69
N LYS A 20 9.68 -11.38 15.99
CA LYS A 20 9.39 -10.35 14.99
C LYS A 20 10.67 -9.86 14.30
N LYS A 21 11.74 -9.64 15.06
CA LYS A 21 13.04 -9.22 14.51
C LYS A 21 13.66 -10.31 13.63
N GLU A 22 13.55 -11.56 14.03
CA GLU A 22 14.05 -12.72 13.26
C GLU A 22 13.27 -12.84 11.92
N LEU A 23 11.95 -12.74 11.95
CA LEU A 23 11.11 -12.75 10.74
C LEU A 23 11.45 -11.60 9.77
N ASP A 24 11.72 -10.41 10.30
CA ASP A 24 12.11 -9.26 9.50
C ASP A 24 13.50 -9.44 8.85
N VAL A 25 14.47 -10.04 9.57
CA VAL A 25 15.81 -10.36 9.03
C VAL A 25 15.69 -11.45 7.95
N PHE A 26 14.92 -12.49 8.22
CA PHE A 26 14.65 -13.57 7.27
C PHE A 26 14.01 -13.03 5.97
N SER A 27 12.96 -12.23 6.12
CA SER A 27 12.28 -11.63 4.97
C SER A 27 13.22 -10.77 4.12
N TYR A 28 14.12 -10.02 4.76
CA TYR A 28 15.12 -9.20 4.07
C TYR A 28 16.13 -10.08 3.31
N SER A 29 16.70 -11.08 3.98
CA SER A 29 17.73 -11.96 3.38
C SER A 29 17.16 -12.72 2.18
N VAL A 30 16.01 -13.38 2.36
CA VAL A 30 15.34 -14.13 1.28
C VAL A 30 15.03 -13.24 0.09
N SER A 31 14.50 -12.04 0.35
CA SER A 31 14.17 -11.09 -0.71
C SER A 31 15.40 -10.63 -1.50
N HIS A 32 16.53 -10.40 -0.80
CA HIS A 32 17.78 -10.04 -1.45
C HIS A 32 18.28 -11.19 -2.35
N ASP A 33 18.26 -12.41 -1.84
CA ASP A 33 18.81 -13.58 -2.53
C ASP A 33 17.95 -14.01 -3.73
N LEU A 34 16.63 -13.77 -3.67
CA LEU A 34 15.72 -14.03 -4.79
C LEU A 34 15.84 -13.00 -5.95
N ARG A 35 16.34 -11.79 -5.68
CA ARG A 35 16.44 -10.74 -6.71
C ARG A 35 17.48 -11.06 -7.79
N ALA A 36 18.61 -11.67 -7.43
CA ALA A 36 19.67 -11.98 -8.37
C ALA A 36 19.24 -13.00 -9.43
N PRO A 37 18.68 -14.18 -9.08
CA PRO A 37 18.19 -15.14 -10.06
C PRO A 37 17.05 -14.60 -10.93
N LEU A 38 16.14 -13.78 -10.39
CA LEU A 38 15.06 -13.18 -11.16
C LEU A 38 15.56 -12.21 -12.22
N ARG A 39 16.55 -11.38 -11.88
CA ARG A 39 17.19 -10.50 -12.87
C ARG A 39 17.89 -11.30 -13.96
N ALA A 40 18.48 -12.45 -13.64
CA ALA A 40 19.07 -13.33 -14.64
C ALA A 40 17.98 -13.91 -15.57
N VAL A 41 16.86 -14.39 -15.03
CA VAL A 41 15.73 -14.90 -15.83
C VAL A 41 15.18 -13.83 -16.78
N ASP A 42 14.88 -12.62 -16.27
CA ASP A 42 14.39 -11.51 -17.11
C ASP A 42 15.44 -11.11 -18.17
N GLY A 43 16.71 -11.00 -17.78
CA GLY A 43 17.80 -10.61 -18.69
C GLY A 43 18.04 -11.61 -19.82
N PHE A 44 18.14 -12.91 -19.52
CA PHE A 44 18.31 -13.93 -20.55
C PHE A 44 17.08 -14.08 -21.43
N SER A 45 15.89 -13.99 -20.87
CA SER A 45 14.66 -14.02 -21.68
C SER A 45 14.58 -12.82 -22.62
N ARG A 46 15.02 -11.64 -22.18
CA ARG A 46 15.13 -10.44 -23.02
C ARG A 46 16.11 -10.66 -24.19
N ILE A 47 17.31 -11.14 -23.89
CA ILE A 47 18.32 -11.43 -24.92
C ILE A 47 17.78 -12.41 -25.95
N LEU A 48 17.08 -13.46 -25.52
CA LEU A 48 16.48 -14.43 -26.45
C LEU A 48 15.43 -13.78 -27.36
N VAL A 49 14.62 -12.86 -26.85
CA VAL A 49 13.61 -12.15 -27.65
C VAL A 49 14.26 -11.12 -28.59
N GLU A 50 15.32 -10.42 -28.18
CA GLU A 50 15.96 -9.36 -28.94
C GLU A 50 16.97 -9.92 -29.98
N ASP A 51 17.87 -10.81 -29.55
CA ASP A 51 19.01 -11.25 -30.37
C ASP A 51 18.72 -12.53 -31.19
N TYR A 52 17.70 -13.30 -30.80
CA TYR A 52 17.34 -14.56 -31.45
C TYR A 52 15.93 -14.56 -32.02
N ALA A 53 15.32 -13.39 -32.22
CA ALA A 53 13.95 -13.21 -32.71
C ALA A 53 13.68 -14.00 -34.00
N ASP A 54 14.63 -14.04 -34.92
CA ASP A 54 14.51 -14.74 -36.22
C ASP A 54 14.54 -16.28 -36.10
N ARG A 55 14.99 -16.79 -34.95
CA ARG A 55 15.07 -18.25 -34.67
C ARG A 55 13.92 -18.75 -33.82
N LEU A 56 13.07 -17.86 -33.34
CA LEU A 56 11.90 -18.16 -32.53
C LEU A 56 10.65 -18.10 -33.39
N ASP A 57 9.83 -19.11 -33.28
CA ASP A 57 8.45 -19.07 -33.79
C ASP A 57 7.57 -18.16 -32.93
N GLU A 58 6.34 -17.95 -33.32
CA GLU A 58 5.40 -17.09 -32.65
C GLU A 58 5.11 -17.58 -31.21
N ASP A 59 5.00 -18.91 -31.04
CA ASP A 59 4.78 -19.52 -29.72
C ASP A 59 5.99 -19.32 -28.80
N GLY A 60 7.21 -19.48 -29.29
CA GLY A 60 8.43 -19.27 -28.54
C GLY A 60 8.54 -17.82 -28.05
N ARG A 61 8.22 -16.85 -28.91
CA ARG A 61 8.19 -15.43 -28.53
C ARG A 61 7.13 -15.13 -27.48
N ARG A 62 5.94 -15.70 -27.64
CA ARG A 62 4.85 -15.57 -26.66
C ARG A 62 5.24 -16.16 -25.30
N MET A 63 5.83 -17.35 -25.27
CA MET A 63 6.28 -18.01 -24.05
C MET A 63 7.35 -17.19 -23.30
N LEU A 64 8.33 -16.66 -24.02
CA LEU A 64 9.36 -15.78 -23.44
C LEU A 64 8.76 -14.48 -22.89
N GLY A 65 7.75 -13.93 -23.58
CA GLY A 65 6.99 -12.77 -23.07
C GLY A 65 6.32 -13.06 -21.73
N VAL A 66 5.68 -14.23 -21.59
CA VAL A 66 5.07 -14.66 -20.31
C VAL A 66 6.12 -14.85 -19.23
N ILE A 67 7.25 -15.51 -19.54
CA ILE A 67 8.34 -15.71 -18.57
C ILE A 67 8.88 -14.37 -18.07
N ARG A 68 9.09 -13.39 -18.95
CA ARG A 68 9.55 -12.04 -18.57
C ARG A 68 8.54 -11.33 -17.69
N ALA A 69 7.28 -11.36 -18.06
CA ALA A 69 6.22 -10.73 -17.27
C ALA A 69 6.17 -11.30 -15.85
N GLU A 70 6.25 -12.64 -15.71
CA GLU A 70 6.24 -13.27 -14.40
C GLU A 70 7.52 -13.02 -13.60
N ALA A 71 8.69 -12.98 -14.23
CA ALA A 71 9.94 -12.63 -13.56
C ALA A 71 9.91 -11.18 -13.03
N GLN A 72 9.42 -10.23 -13.83
CA GLN A 72 9.25 -8.83 -13.42
C GLN A 72 8.22 -8.71 -12.29
N ARG A 73 7.10 -9.42 -12.39
CA ARG A 73 6.09 -9.49 -11.33
C ARG A 73 6.66 -9.99 -10.01
N MET A 74 7.43 -11.09 -10.04
CA MET A 74 8.12 -11.60 -8.84
C MET A 74 9.11 -10.57 -8.28
N GLY A 75 9.84 -9.85 -9.13
CA GLY A 75 10.70 -8.75 -8.72
C GLY A 75 9.95 -7.67 -7.94
N HIS A 76 8.80 -7.23 -8.45
CA HIS A 76 7.95 -6.26 -7.76
C HIS A 76 7.40 -6.79 -6.42
N LEU A 77 7.00 -8.07 -6.35
CA LEU A 77 6.55 -8.69 -5.09
C LEU A 77 7.66 -8.68 -4.02
N ILE A 78 8.89 -8.99 -4.42
CA ILE A 78 10.06 -8.97 -3.54
C ILE A 78 10.37 -7.55 -3.07
N ASP A 79 10.37 -6.56 -3.96
CA ASP A 79 10.60 -5.16 -3.60
C ASP A 79 9.53 -4.65 -2.62
N ALA A 80 8.28 -5.01 -2.86
CA ALA A 80 7.17 -4.70 -2.00
C ALA A 80 7.30 -5.34 -0.59
N LEU A 81 7.73 -6.60 -0.53
CA LEU A 81 7.99 -7.29 0.75
C LEU A 81 9.13 -6.62 1.53
N LEU A 82 10.19 -6.16 0.83
CA LEU A 82 11.28 -5.40 1.44
C LEU A 82 10.83 -4.06 2.02
N VAL A 83 9.99 -3.32 1.29
CA VAL A 83 9.41 -2.05 1.79
C VAL A 83 8.59 -2.34 3.05
N PHE A 84 7.72 -3.35 3.00
CA PHE A 84 6.90 -3.76 4.13
C PHE A 84 7.74 -4.17 5.36
N SER A 85 8.81 -4.94 5.18
CA SER A 85 9.73 -5.33 6.25
C SER A 85 10.46 -4.11 6.85
N ARG A 86 10.97 -3.20 6.01
CA ARG A 86 11.67 -1.99 6.47
C ARG A 86 10.79 -1.06 7.30
N LEU A 87 9.52 -0.91 6.90
CA LEU A 87 8.55 -0.11 7.67
C LEU A 87 8.43 -0.59 9.12
N GLY A 88 8.65 -1.88 9.39
CA GLY A 88 8.65 -2.42 10.75
C GLY A 88 9.76 -1.87 11.66
N ARG A 89 10.88 -1.44 11.09
CA ARG A 89 12.12 -1.06 11.80
C ARG A 89 12.40 0.45 11.83
N GLN A 90 11.79 1.21 10.95
CA GLN A 90 12.03 2.66 10.87
C GLN A 90 11.59 3.33 12.17
N ALA A 91 12.44 4.18 12.77
CA ALA A 91 12.05 4.96 13.93
C ALA A 91 10.80 5.81 13.62
N ILE A 92 9.93 5.98 14.61
CA ILE A 92 8.81 6.91 14.50
C ILE A 92 9.29 8.24 15.09
N GLU A 93 9.44 9.22 14.24
CA GLU A 93 9.73 10.60 14.61
C GLU A 93 8.44 11.39 14.49
N LEU A 94 7.86 11.76 15.63
CA LEU A 94 6.57 12.44 15.65
C LEU A 94 6.77 13.93 15.41
N GLU A 95 6.18 14.44 14.34
CA GLU A 95 6.12 15.86 14.02
C GLU A 95 4.66 16.25 13.67
N ALA A 96 4.34 17.54 13.83
CA ALA A 96 3.06 18.06 13.40
C ALA A 96 3.00 18.12 11.88
N ILE A 97 1.94 17.52 11.30
CA ILE A 97 1.77 17.39 9.86
C ILE A 97 0.51 18.16 9.45
N ASP A 98 0.68 19.09 8.52
CA ASP A 98 -0.45 19.66 7.78
C ASP A 98 -0.99 18.59 6.80
N MET A 99 -2.09 17.95 7.21
CA MET A 99 -2.70 16.87 6.44
C MET A 99 -3.35 17.39 5.16
N HIS A 100 -3.82 18.63 5.15
CA HIS A 100 -4.44 19.25 3.96
C HIS A 100 -3.38 19.52 2.89
N GLU A 101 -2.29 20.20 3.24
CA GLU A 101 -1.16 20.45 2.34
C GLU A 101 -0.58 19.14 1.79
N LEU A 102 -0.40 18.14 2.67
CA LEU A 102 0.21 16.87 2.29
C LEU A 102 -0.70 16.08 1.32
N ALA A 103 -2.00 16.01 1.58
CA ALA A 103 -2.96 15.33 0.70
C ALA A 103 -3.03 16.01 -0.67
N GLN A 104 -3.11 17.36 -0.72
CA GLN A 104 -3.11 18.13 -1.95
C GLN A 104 -1.85 17.88 -2.77
N THR A 105 -0.68 17.98 -2.13
CA THR A 105 0.62 17.76 -2.79
C THR A 105 0.70 16.37 -3.42
N VAL A 106 0.31 15.33 -2.68
CA VAL A 106 0.34 13.97 -3.19
C VAL A 106 -0.66 13.76 -4.34
N PHE A 107 -1.86 14.35 -4.23
CA PHE A 107 -2.83 14.27 -5.31
C PHE A 107 -2.30 14.92 -6.59
N ASP A 108 -1.74 16.13 -6.50
CA ASP A 108 -1.23 16.86 -7.67
C ASP A 108 -0.09 16.12 -8.37
N GLU A 109 0.80 15.50 -7.60
CA GLU A 109 1.88 14.67 -8.15
C GLU A 109 1.35 13.41 -8.85
N LEU A 110 0.34 12.75 -8.29
CA LEU A 110 -0.25 11.55 -8.89
C LEU A 110 -1.10 11.89 -10.11
N ALA A 111 -1.92 12.92 -10.03
CA ALA A 111 -2.74 13.38 -11.15
C ALA A 111 -1.87 13.90 -12.32
N GLY A 112 -0.75 14.54 -12.03
CA GLY A 112 0.22 14.99 -13.04
C GLY A 112 0.85 13.86 -13.86
N ARG A 113 0.80 12.62 -13.37
CA ARG A 113 1.25 11.42 -14.12
C ARG A 113 0.18 10.88 -15.07
N GLU A 114 -1.04 11.36 -14.97
CA GLU A 114 -2.22 10.92 -15.74
C GLU A 114 -2.88 12.12 -16.46
N PRO A 115 -2.13 12.89 -17.29
CA PRO A 115 -2.59 14.18 -17.82
C PRO A 115 -3.81 14.09 -18.75
N GLU A 116 -4.06 12.92 -19.32
CA GLU A 116 -5.22 12.69 -20.21
C GLU A 116 -6.50 12.36 -19.43
N ARG A 117 -6.40 12.13 -18.13
CA ARG A 117 -7.54 11.76 -17.30
C ARG A 117 -8.22 12.99 -16.70
N LYS A 118 -9.54 12.98 -16.74
CA LYS A 118 -10.36 13.96 -16.02
C LYS A 118 -10.50 13.50 -14.57
N LEU A 119 -9.70 14.09 -13.68
CA LEU A 119 -9.76 13.85 -12.24
C LEU A 119 -10.30 15.11 -11.54
N ARG A 120 -11.22 14.92 -10.60
CA ARG A 120 -11.78 15.98 -9.76
C ARG A 120 -11.54 15.64 -8.30
N LEU A 121 -10.84 16.53 -7.60
CA LEU A 121 -10.63 16.45 -6.17
C LEU A 121 -11.57 17.42 -5.45
N ASP A 122 -12.34 16.91 -4.47
CA ASP A 122 -13.03 17.70 -3.45
C ASP A 122 -12.27 17.51 -2.12
N LEU A 123 -11.36 18.44 -1.84
CA LEU A 123 -10.53 18.41 -0.63
C LEU A 123 -11.10 19.39 0.40
N ARG A 124 -11.72 18.84 1.42
CA ARG A 124 -12.24 19.60 2.56
C ARG A 124 -11.11 19.97 3.54
N PRO A 125 -11.30 20.97 4.41
CA PRO A 125 -10.34 21.27 5.46
C PRO A 125 -10.04 20.02 6.30
N LEU A 126 -8.77 19.74 6.52
CA LEU A 126 -8.31 18.62 7.35
C LEU A 126 -7.64 19.13 8.61
N PRO A 127 -7.95 18.58 9.79
CA PRO A 127 -7.19 18.85 11.00
C PRO A 127 -5.74 18.37 10.83
N ALA A 128 -4.82 19.00 11.54
CA ALA A 128 -3.44 18.53 11.60
C ALA A 128 -3.36 17.18 12.31
N ALA A 129 -2.35 16.38 11.97
CA ALA A 129 -2.05 15.13 12.64
C ALA A 129 -0.61 15.15 13.19
N CYS A 130 -0.29 14.17 14.02
CA CYS A 130 1.06 13.95 14.46
C CYS A 130 1.58 12.61 13.97
N GLY A 131 2.79 12.59 13.40
CA GLY A 131 3.36 11.37 12.84
C GLY A 131 4.67 11.62 12.12
N THR A 132 5.23 10.55 11.54
CA THR A 132 6.40 10.66 10.67
C THR A 132 5.94 11.05 9.27
N ARG A 133 6.21 12.28 8.84
CA ARG A 133 5.72 12.87 7.57
C ARG A 133 5.93 11.94 6.37
N ALA A 134 7.10 11.31 6.26
CA ALA A 134 7.40 10.39 5.17
C ALA A 134 6.49 9.15 5.15
N MET A 135 6.14 8.61 6.32
CA MET A 135 5.23 7.47 6.43
C MET A 135 3.77 7.89 6.15
N ILE A 136 3.34 9.04 6.67
CA ILE A 136 1.98 9.54 6.40
C ILE A 136 1.81 9.95 4.94
N ARG A 137 2.86 10.51 4.31
CA ARG A 137 2.89 10.70 2.85
C ARG A 137 2.63 9.37 2.12
N GLN A 138 3.28 8.27 2.53
CA GLN A 138 3.08 6.95 1.93
C GLN A 138 1.65 6.42 2.13
N VAL A 139 0.98 6.78 3.24
CA VAL A 139 -0.46 6.49 3.42
C VAL A 139 -1.27 7.18 2.33
N TRP A 140 -1.07 8.49 2.12
CA TRP A 140 -1.77 9.25 1.09
C TRP A 140 -1.45 8.73 -0.32
N GLU A 141 -0.19 8.44 -0.63
CA GLU A 141 0.22 7.88 -1.93
C GLU A 141 -0.50 6.57 -2.27
N ASN A 142 -0.64 5.68 -1.29
CA ASN A 142 -1.33 4.41 -1.51
C ASN A 142 -2.85 4.59 -1.64
N LEU A 143 -3.48 5.40 -0.79
CA LEU A 143 -4.93 5.60 -0.81
C LEU A 143 -5.36 6.41 -2.05
N LEU A 144 -4.69 7.52 -2.35
CA LEU A 144 -4.95 8.34 -3.53
C LEU A 144 -4.62 7.61 -4.82
N GLY A 145 -3.49 6.88 -4.85
CA GLY A 145 -3.15 6.03 -5.99
C GLY A 145 -4.20 4.97 -6.28
N ASN A 146 -4.79 4.37 -5.23
CA ASN A 146 -5.92 3.46 -5.39
C ASN A 146 -7.17 4.17 -5.91
N ALA A 147 -7.55 5.32 -5.37
CA ALA A 147 -8.70 6.10 -5.81
C ALA A 147 -8.57 6.50 -7.29
N ILE A 148 -7.41 7.01 -7.71
CA ILE A 148 -7.14 7.34 -9.12
C ILE A 148 -7.21 6.09 -9.99
N LYS A 149 -6.59 4.99 -9.56
CA LYS A 149 -6.56 3.74 -10.32
C LYS A 149 -7.95 3.15 -10.51
N PHE A 150 -8.74 3.01 -9.44
CA PHE A 150 -10.03 2.33 -9.49
C PHE A 150 -11.14 3.19 -10.14
N THR A 151 -10.93 4.49 -10.31
CA THR A 151 -11.80 5.36 -11.10
C THR A 151 -11.50 5.34 -12.61
N LYS A 152 -10.58 4.49 -13.09
CA LYS A 152 -10.15 4.46 -14.50
C LYS A 152 -11.30 4.22 -15.50
N GLY A 153 -12.34 3.49 -15.11
CA GLY A 153 -13.53 3.23 -15.92
C GLY A 153 -14.56 4.36 -15.92
N ARG A 154 -14.33 5.46 -15.20
CA ARG A 154 -15.26 6.61 -15.13
C ARG A 154 -14.85 7.72 -16.09
N GLU A 155 -15.82 8.43 -16.64
CA GLU A 155 -15.57 9.62 -17.49
C GLU A 155 -14.83 10.71 -16.69
N VAL A 156 -15.25 10.92 -15.42
CA VAL A 156 -14.57 11.77 -14.45
C VAL A 156 -14.31 10.95 -13.19
N GLY A 157 -13.05 10.82 -12.83
CA GLY A 157 -12.66 10.24 -11.55
C GLY A 157 -12.87 11.27 -10.44
N GLU A 158 -13.88 11.03 -9.61
CA GLU A 158 -14.23 11.92 -8.49
C GLU A 158 -13.63 11.36 -7.20
N ILE A 159 -12.87 12.20 -6.53
CA ILE A 159 -12.20 11.85 -5.27
C ILE A 159 -12.55 12.93 -4.25
N GLU A 160 -13.12 12.52 -3.13
CA GLU A 160 -13.44 13.39 -2.01
C GLU A 160 -12.56 13.03 -0.82
N ILE A 161 -11.94 14.02 -0.19
CA ILE A 161 -11.14 13.86 1.03
C ILE A 161 -11.71 14.78 2.10
N GLY A 162 -11.84 14.28 3.31
CA GLY A 162 -12.31 15.05 4.45
C GLY A 162 -11.94 14.42 5.77
N ALA A 163 -12.45 15.01 6.84
CA ALA A 163 -12.35 14.48 8.19
C ALA A 163 -13.71 14.56 8.89
N LEU A 164 -14.00 13.56 9.70
CA LEU A 164 -15.16 13.49 10.58
C LEU A 164 -14.68 13.62 12.03
N GLU A 165 -15.55 14.09 12.90
CA GLU A 165 -15.30 14.03 14.34
C GLU A 165 -15.48 12.58 14.80
N GLY A 166 -14.42 11.98 15.33
CA GLY A 166 -14.42 10.63 15.85
C GLY A 166 -14.68 10.60 17.36
N GLU A 167 -14.71 9.41 17.92
CA GLU A 167 -14.80 9.19 19.37
C GLU A 167 -13.61 9.84 20.06
N ASP A 168 -13.80 10.36 21.26
CA ASP A 168 -12.79 11.03 22.08
C ASP A 168 -12.07 12.24 21.41
N GLY A 169 -12.71 12.85 20.38
CA GLY A 169 -12.15 14.00 19.68
C GLY A 169 -11.01 13.66 18.71
N VAL A 170 -10.75 12.38 18.45
CA VAL A 170 -9.75 11.93 17.45
C VAL A 170 -10.33 12.07 16.05
N PRO A 171 -9.72 12.84 15.14
CA PRO A 171 -10.23 12.98 13.78
C PRO A 171 -10.16 11.66 13.01
N VAL A 172 -11.24 11.37 12.29
CA VAL A 172 -11.32 10.25 11.34
C VAL A 172 -11.20 10.83 9.94
N TYR A 173 -10.02 10.71 9.33
CA TYR A 173 -9.81 11.10 7.95
C TYR A 173 -10.48 10.10 7.02
N TYR A 174 -11.00 10.58 5.89
CA TYR A 174 -11.55 9.70 4.87
C TYR A 174 -11.12 10.12 3.47
N ILE A 175 -11.05 9.13 2.61
CA ILE A 175 -10.93 9.29 1.17
C ILE A 175 -12.00 8.43 0.50
N LYS A 176 -12.80 9.07 -0.36
CA LYS A 176 -13.91 8.46 -1.09
C LYS A 176 -13.68 8.61 -2.57
N ASP A 177 -13.94 7.57 -3.34
CA ASP A 177 -13.90 7.57 -4.79
C ASP A 177 -15.22 7.07 -5.39
N ASN A 178 -15.48 7.42 -6.65
CA ASN A 178 -16.60 6.93 -7.44
C ASN A 178 -16.21 5.75 -8.35
N GLY A 179 -15.19 4.99 -7.99
CA GLY A 179 -14.60 3.93 -8.80
C GLY A 179 -15.40 2.64 -8.89
N ALA A 180 -14.69 1.54 -9.19
CA ALA A 180 -15.30 0.22 -9.36
C ALA A 180 -15.86 -0.35 -8.04
N GLY A 181 -15.40 0.12 -6.87
CA GLY A 181 -15.79 -0.46 -5.59
C GLY A 181 -15.35 -1.91 -5.43
N PHE A 182 -15.86 -2.61 -4.43
CA PHE A 182 -15.60 -4.03 -4.19
C PHE A 182 -16.67 -4.65 -3.28
N ASP A 183 -16.70 -6.00 -3.24
CA ASP A 183 -17.60 -6.73 -2.35
C ASP A 183 -17.11 -6.68 -0.90
N LEU A 184 -17.89 -6.07 -0.03
CA LEU A 184 -17.58 -5.93 1.41
C LEU A 184 -17.40 -7.26 2.15
N ARG A 185 -17.94 -8.37 1.64
CA ARG A 185 -17.71 -9.71 2.23
C ARG A 185 -16.23 -10.10 2.22
N LEU A 186 -15.44 -9.44 1.41
CA LEU A 186 -13.99 -9.64 1.29
C LEU A 186 -13.18 -8.64 2.13
N ALA A 187 -13.85 -7.72 2.85
CA ALA A 187 -13.19 -6.61 3.56
C ALA A 187 -12.19 -7.07 4.63
N GLU A 188 -12.41 -8.20 5.29
CA GLU A 188 -11.45 -8.76 6.25
C GLU A 188 -10.08 -9.09 5.64
N LYS A 189 -10.06 -9.42 4.34
CA LYS A 189 -8.83 -9.71 3.60
C LYS A 189 -8.22 -8.49 2.93
N LEU A 190 -8.92 -7.35 2.92
CA LEU A 190 -8.54 -6.15 2.16
C LEU A 190 -7.15 -5.62 2.52
N PHE A 191 -6.78 -5.73 3.78
CA PHE A 191 -5.49 -5.26 4.31
C PHE A 191 -4.43 -6.36 4.38
N GLY A 192 -4.74 -7.56 3.85
CA GLY A 192 -3.80 -8.67 3.75
C GLY A 192 -2.72 -8.40 2.68
N ILE A 193 -1.54 -8.99 2.90
CA ILE A 193 -0.43 -8.93 1.94
C ILE A 193 -0.82 -9.72 0.68
N PHE A 194 -0.61 -9.13 -0.51
CA PHE A 194 -0.90 -9.74 -1.82
C PHE A 194 -2.39 -10.04 -2.08
N GLN A 195 -3.29 -9.39 -1.34
CA GLN A 195 -4.73 -9.52 -1.60
C GLN A 195 -5.16 -8.59 -2.72
N ARG A 196 -5.99 -9.11 -3.63
CA ARG A 196 -6.53 -8.40 -4.79
C ARG A 196 -7.98 -8.80 -4.98
N PHE A 197 -8.85 -7.83 -5.33
CA PHE A 197 -10.28 -8.04 -5.54
C PHE A 197 -10.72 -7.82 -6.99
N HIS A 198 -9.81 -7.27 -7.80
CA HIS A 198 -9.97 -7.09 -9.23
C HIS A 198 -8.88 -7.84 -9.98
N SER A 199 -9.13 -8.20 -11.22
CA SER A 199 -8.15 -8.87 -12.07
C SER A 199 -6.96 -7.95 -12.40
N GLU A 200 -5.84 -8.54 -12.79
CA GLU A 200 -4.63 -7.79 -13.16
C GLU A 200 -4.83 -7.02 -14.46
N GLU A 201 -5.66 -7.58 -15.35
CA GLU A 201 -6.01 -6.98 -16.63
C GLU A 201 -6.85 -5.71 -16.46
N GLU A 202 -7.75 -5.68 -15.46
CA GLU A 202 -8.58 -4.52 -15.16
C GLU A 202 -7.79 -3.44 -14.39
N PHE A 203 -7.10 -3.85 -13.34
CA PHE A 203 -6.38 -2.92 -12.47
C PHE A 203 -5.01 -3.48 -12.07
N PRO A 204 -3.92 -2.97 -12.64
CA PRO A 204 -2.57 -3.44 -12.33
C PRO A 204 -2.19 -3.13 -10.87
N GLY A 205 -1.43 -4.04 -10.25
CA GLY A 205 -0.92 -3.83 -8.90
C GLY A 205 -0.63 -5.12 -8.14
N ILE A 206 0.15 -5.01 -7.07
CA ILE A 206 0.73 -6.15 -6.33
C ILE A 206 -0.15 -6.58 -5.13
N GLY A 207 -1.13 -5.74 -4.73
CA GLY A 207 -1.96 -6.01 -3.55
C GLY A 207 -1.23 -5.78 -2.22
N LEU A 208 -0.27 -4.85 -2.17
CA LEU A 208 0.47 -4.53 -0.95
C LEU A 208 0.14 -3.14 -0.37
N GLY A 209 -0.38 -2.23 -1.17
CA GLY A 209 -0.57 -0.83 -0.77
C GLY A 209 -1.40 -0.67 0.51
N LEU A 210 -2.52 -1.39 0.63
CA LEU A 210 -3.39 -1.30 1.82
C LEU A 210 -2.77 -1.98 3.04
N ALA A 211 -1.99 -3.05 2.87
CA ALA A 211 -1.23 -3.66 3.97
C ALA A 211 -0.15 -2.69 4.51
N VAL A 212 0.51 -1.94 3.62
CA VAL A 212 1.45 -0.86 3.99
C VAL A 212 0.74 0.23 4.76
N VAL A 213 -0.42 0.70 4.28
CA VAL A 213 -1.24 1.71 4.97
C VAL A 213 -1.60 1.24 6.37
N GLN A 214 -2.17 0.05 6.51
CA GLN A 214 -2.54 -0.52 7.80
C GLN A 214 -1.34 -0.59 8.75
N ARG A 215 -0.18 -1.07 8.27
CA ARG A 215 1.03 -1.18 9.08
C ARG A 215 1.53 0.18 9.55
N ILE A 216 1.53 1.20 8.69
CA ILE A 216 1.93 2.56 9.06
C ILE A 216 1.00 3.11 10.13
N LEU A 217 -0.31 3.04 9.91
CA LEU A 217 -1.31 3.56 10.84
C LEU A 217 -1.24 2.85 12.21
N HIS A 218 -1.17 1.52 12.24
CA HIS A 218 -1.00 0.76 13.49
C HIS A 218 0.27 1.14 14.26
N ARG A 219 1.36 1.41 13.55
CA ARG A 219 2.60 1.88 14.20
C ARG A 219 2.47 3.27 14.82
N HIS A 220 1.58 4.10 14.29
CA HIS A 220 1.24 5.41 14.84
C HIS A 220 0.09 5.34 15.86
N GLY A 221 -0.37 4.13 16.24
CA GLY A 221 -1.50 3.93 17.17
C GLY A 221 -2.88 4.19 16.55
N GLY A 222 -2.94 4.34 15.23
CA GLY A 222 -4.16 4.54 14.47
C GLY A 222 -4.76 3.25 13.92
N SER A 223 -5.84 3.40 13.18
CA SER A 223 -6.58 2.30 12.55
C SER A 223 -7.03 2.67 11.14
N ILE A 224 -7.46 1.65 10.37
CA ILE A 224 -8.08 1.86 9.05
C ILE A 224 -9.26 0.90 8.89
N ARG A 225 -10.33 1.38 8.25
CA ARG A 225 -11.47 0.60 7.79
C ARG A 225 -11.90 1.06 6.41
N ALA A 226 -12.71 0.27 5.73
CA ALA A 226 -13.24 0.60 4.41
C ALA A 226 -14.71 0.26 4.31
N GLU A 227 -15.41 1.03 3.47
CA GLU A 227 -16.77 0.80 3.02
C GLU A 227 -16.76 0.87 1.49
N ALA A 228 -17.47 -0.03 0.83
CA ALA A 228 -17.56 -0.04 -0.62
C ALA A 228 -18.83 -0.72 -1.12
N GLU A 229 -19.23 -0.36 -2.31
CA GLU A 229 -20.29 -1.04 -3.06
C GLU A 229 -19.81 -1.18 -4.51
N VAL A 230 -20.02 -2.36 -5.08
CA VAL A 230 -19.62 -2.66 -6.47
C VAL A 230 -20.24 -1.62 -7.41
N ASP A 231 -19.43 -1.05 -8.29
CA ASP A 231 -19.78 0.00 -9.24
C ASP A 231 -20.22 1.37 -8.65
N ARG A 232 -20.11 1.54 -7.33
CA ARG A 232 -20.42 2.81 -6.65
C ARG A 232 -19.22 3.46 -5.98
N GLY A 233 -18.07 2.77 -5.99
CA GLY A 233 -16.84 3.26 -5.41
C GLY A 233 -16.55 2.75 -4.01
N ALA A 234 -15.53 3.31 -3.39
CA ALA A 234 -15.08 2.94 -2.05
C ALA A 234 -14.81 4.18 -1.19
N THR A 235 -14.88 3.98 0.13
CA THR A 235 -14.47 4.98 1.11
C THR A 235 -13.55 4.31 2.12
N PHE A 236 -12.36 4.85 2.27
CA PHE A 236 -11.40 4.43 3.28
C PHE A 236 -11.38 5.45 4.41
N TYR A 237 -11.50 4.97 5.65
CA TYR A 237 -11.47 5.79 6.85
C TYR A 237 -10.25 5.40 7.67
N PHE A 238 -9.50 6.37 8.14
CA PHE A 238 -8.37 6.10 9.02
C PHE A 238 -8.23 7.12 10.13
N THR A 239 -7.61 6.70 11.23
CA THR A 239 -7.30 7.55 12.37
C THR A 239 -5.81 7.68 12.57
N LEU A 240 -5.40 8.82 13.10
CA LEU A 240 -4.09 9.06 13.67
C LEU A 240 -4.33 9.70 15.02
N PRO A 241 -4.04 9.02 16.13
CA PRO A 241 -4.21 9.62 17.44
C PRO A 241 -3.30 10.84 17.55
N ASN A 242 -3.85 11.93 18.08
CA ASN A 242 -3.00 13.04 18.49
C ASN A 242 -2.11 12.56 19.64
N PRO A 243 -0.81 12.84 19.63
CA PRO A 243 -0.03 12.61 20.81
C PRO A 243 -0.66 13.46 21.91
N THR A 244 -1.05 12.81 22.98
CA THR A 244 -1.37 13.53 24.22
C THR A 244 -0.12 14.34 24.59
N PRO A 245 -0.25 15.63 24.86
CA PRO A 245 0.87 16.47 25.23
C PRO A 245 1.57 15.97 26.49
#